data_779e94d9f89562bd01e8a5f460333a98
#
_entry.id   779e94d9f89562bd01e8a5f460333a98
#
_cell.length_a   1.000
_cell.length_b   1.000
_cell.length_c   1.000
_cell.angle_alpha   90.00
_cell.angle_beta   90.00
_cell.angle_gamma   90.00
#
_symmetry.space_group_name_H-M   'P 1'
#
loop_
_entity.id
_entity.type
_entity.pdbx_description
1 polymer ?
#
loop_
_entity_poly.entity_id
_entity_poly.type
_entity_poly.pdbx_seq_one_letter_code
_entity_poly.pdbx_strand_id
1 'polypeptide(L)'
;MYKKWLVDIEESMNENGSISVVSPRYWTIFHDDVTWPAAYFYVADMLYRQFGDDSSIKERYPSMKRWVNHMTETKMKDYILVKDEYGDWCMPPESPELIHSEDPARKTNGEVLSTTVFYSILQLMEKFAQMNGLPADAEEYAALAIKVKDAYNKKFFNTETA
;
A
#
# COMPACT_ATOMS: atom_id res chain seq x y z
N MET A 1 -3.42 -1.68 21.68
CA MET A 1 -2.50 -2.49 20.86
C MET A 1 -2.28 -1.86 19.48
N TYR A 2 -3.26 -1.71 18.62
CA TYR A 2 -3.12 -1.19 17.24
C TYR A 2 -2.48 0.20 17.14
N LYS A 3 -2.85 1.16 18.00
CA LYS A 3 -2.18 2.48 18.02
C LYS A 3 -0.67 2.38 18.25
N LYS A 4 -0.23 1.52 19.19
CA LYS A 4 1.20 1.31 19.41
C LYS A 4 1.88 0.71 18.18
N TRP A 5 1.22 -0.21 17.48
CA TRP A 5 1.76 -0.81 16.28
C TRP A 5 1.91 0.22 15.14
N LEU A 6 0.97 1.16 14.99
CA LEU A 6 1.12 2.26 14.03
C LEU A 6 2.32 3.17 14.36
N VAL A 7 2.61 3.39 15.66
CA VAL A 7 3.84 4.06 16.09
C VAL A 7 5.07 3.26 15.69
N ASP A 8 5.07 1.94 15.93
CA ASP A 8 6.19 1.08 15.58
C ASP A 8 6.47 1.06 14.07
N ILE A 9 5.41 1.10 13.24
CA ILE A 9 5.54 1.22 11.79
C ILE A 9 6.20 2.55 11.41
N GLU A 10 5.73 3.67 11.98
CA GLU A 10 6.30 4.99 11.73
C GLU A 10 7.76 5.08 12.16
N GLU A 11 8.10 4.58 13.35
CA GLU A 11 9.46 4.54 13.88
C GLU A 11 10.40 3.63 13.05
N SER A 12 9.84 2.67 12.30
CA SER A 12 10.59 1.82 11.38
C SER A 12 10.88 2.45 10.03
N MET A 13 10.26 3.59 9.73
CA MET A 13 10.41 4.29 8.45
C MET A 13 11.82 4.89 8.31
N ASN A 14 12.40 4.74 7.12
CA ASN A 14 13.64 5.43 6.78
C ASN A 14 13.41 6.92 6.48
N GLU A 15 14.48 7.71 6.45
CA GLU A 15 14.41 9.14 6.14
C GLU A 15 13.80 9.43 4.76
N ASN A 16 14.02 8.54 3.78
CA ASN A 16 13.45 8.65 2.43
C ASN A 16 11.96 8.27 2.34
N GLY A 17 11.33 7.82 3.42
CA GLY A 17 9.92 7.42 3.44
C GLY A 17 9.66 5.92 3.26
N SER A 18 10.68 5.11 2.98
CA SER A 18 10.52 3.65 2.89
C SER A 18 10.16 3.03 4.24
N ILE A 19 9.14 2.17 4.26
CA ILE A 19 8.71 1.42 5.45
C ILE A 19 9.27 0.01 5.40
N SER A 20 9.79 -0.47 6.54
CA SER A 20 10.18 -1.88 6.68
C SER A 20 8.95 -2.79 6.51
N VAL A 21 9.12 -3.91 5.80
CA VAL A 21 8.05 -4.92 5.66
C VAL A 21 7.68 -5.59 6.98
N VAL A 22 8.53 -5.49 7.99
CA VAL A 22 8.27 -6.00 9.35
C VAL A 22 8.39 -4.88 10.37
N SER A 23 7.35 -4.69 11.20
CA SER A 23 7.32 -3.69 12.27
C SER A 23 6.75 -4.29 13.57
N PRO A 24 7.41 -4.15 14.73
CA PRO A 24 8.70 -3.45 14.93
C PRO A 24 9.82 -4.03 14.06
N ARG A 25 10.78 -3.18 13.70
CA ARG A 25 11.86 -3.54 12.80
C ARG A 25 12.85 -4.52 13.44
N TYR A 26 12.50 -5.79 13.42
CA TYR A 26 13.39 -6.88 13.86
C TYR A 26 14.40 -7.24 12.77
N TRP A 27 13.92 -7.34 11.51
CA TRP A 27 14.77 -7.46 10.33
C TRP A 27 14.74 -6.16 9.54
N THR A 28 15.91 -5.71 9.08
CA THR A 28 16.05 -4.50 8.26
C THR A 28 15.76 -4.82 6.79
N ILE A 29 14.51 -5.20 6.49
CA ILE A 29 14.08 -5.55 5.13
C ILE A 29 13.25 -4.41 4.55
N PHE A 30 13.81 -3.76 3.53
CA PHE A 30 13.18 -2.65 2.81
C PHE A 30 13.12 -3.00 1.33
N HIS A 31 12.10 -3.79 0.95
CA HIS A 31 11.84 -4.12 -0.45
C HIS A 31 10.97 -3.08 -1.16
N ASP A 32 10.47 -2.08 -0.42
CA ASP A 32 9.45 -1.14 -0.90
C ASP A 32 8.22 -1.86 -1.46
N ASP A 33 7.79 -2.91 -0.79
CA ASP A 33 6.51 -3.55 -1.05
C ASP A 33 5.36 -2.62 -0.73
N VAL A 34 4.21 -2.89 -1.32
CA VAL A 34 2.99 -2.14 -1.07
C VAL A 34 2.06 -2.88 -0.12
N THR A 35 1.91 -4.20 -0.30
CA THR A 35 0.88 -4.98 0.38
C THR A 35 1.07 -5.03 1.89
N TRP A 36 2.26 -5.25 2.38
CA TRP A 36 2.53 -5.31 3.82
C TRP A 36 2.54 -3.92 4.48
N PRO A 37 3.24 -2.91 3.95
CA PRO A 37 3.14 -1.54 4.46
C PRO A 37 1.75 -0.93 4.42
N ALA A 38 0.84 -1.43 3.56
CA ALA A 38 -0.55 -1.01 3.51
C ALA A 38 -1.28 -1.13 4.86
N ALA A 39 -0.81 -2.01 5.75
CA ALA A 39 -1.31 -2.12 7.12
C ALA A 39 -1.29 -0.77 7.86
N TYR A 40 -0.33 0.11 7.57
CA TYR A 40 -0.23 1.44 8.16
C TYR A 40 -1.48 2.29 7.90
N PHE A 41 -2.03 2.20 6.71
CA PHE A 41 -3.21 2.93 6.28
C PHE A 41 -4.51 2.22 6.70
N TYR A 42 -4.59 0.92 6.47
CA TYR A 42 -5.81 0.15 6.76
C TYR A 42 -6.10 0.07 8.26
N VAL A 43 -5.08 -0.05 9.10
CA VAL A 43 -5.28 -0.08 10.55
C VAL A 43 -5.70 1.29 11.08
N ALA A 44 -5.16 2.39 10.55
CA ALA A 44 -5.60 3.73 10.91
C ALA A 44 -7.08 3.97 10.52
N ASP A 45 -7.47 3.56 9.31
CA ASP A 45 -8.86 3.62 8.86
C ASP A 45 -9.78 2.70 9.68
N MET A 46 -9.33 1.51 10.03
CA MET A 46 -10.06 0.58 10.89
C MET A 46 -10.33 1.18 12.27
N LEU A 47 -9.34 1.81 12.91
CA LEU A 47 -9.52 2.48 14.20
C LEU A 47 -10.58 3.57 14.13
N TYR A 48 -10.58 4.36 13.06
CA TYR A 48 -11.61 5.36 12.84
C TYR A 48 -13.00 4.73 12.63
N ARG A 49 -13.12 3.75 11.73
CA ARG A 49 -14.42 3.15 11.40
C ARG A 49 -15.04 2.36 12.55
N GLN A 50 -14.22 1.67 13.35
CA GLN A 50 -14.70 0.80 14.41
C GLN A 50 -14.88 1.52 15.76
N PHE A 51 -14.06 2.53 16.02
CA PHE A 51 -13.99 3.17 17.34
C PHE A 51 -14.19 4.69 17.31
N GLY A 52 -14.38 5.30 16.14
CA GLY A 52 -14.46 6.76 15.98
C GLY A 52 -13.13 7.49 16.28
N ASP A 53 -12.02 6.76 16.33
CA ASP A 53 -10.72 7.28 16.74
C ASP A 53 -9.90 7.71 15.52
N ASP A 54 -9.91 9.00 15.25
CA ASP A 54 -9.17 9.61 14.13
C ASP A 54 -7.76 10.10 14.50
N SER A 55 -7.35 9.92 15.77
CA SER A 55 -6.07 10.44 16.25
C SER A 55 -4.88 9.90 15.47
N SER A 56 -4.88 8.60 15.16
CA SER A 56 -3.80 7.99 14.39
C SER A 56 -3.72 8.53 12.97
N ILE A 57 -4.85 8.84 12.35
CA ILE A 57 -4.89 9.48 11.02
C ILE A 57 -4.26 10.88 11.10
N LYS A 58 -4.68 11.69 12.07
CA LYS A 58 -4.22 13.07 12.21
C LYS A 58 -2.73 13.17 12.55
N GLU A 59 -2.29 12.38 13.52
CA GLU A 59 -0.91 12.39 13.99
C GLU A 59 0.09 11.86 12.95
N ARG A 60 -0.33 10.86 12.13
CA ARG A 60 0.57 10.12 11.24
C ARG A 60 0.42 10.49 9.77
N TYR A 61 -0.47 11.41 9.45
CA TYR A 61 -0.67 11.87 8.07
C TYR A 61 0.64 12.32 7.39
N PRO A 62 1.54 13.08 8.06
CA PRO A 62 2.79 13.50 7.42
C PRO A 62 3.70 12.33 7.01
N SER A 63 3.79 11.29 7.84
CA SER A 63 4.60 10.11 7.53
C SER A 63 3.94 9.22 6.47
N MET A 64 2.61 9.09 6.47
CA MET A 64 1.85 8.43 5.40
C MET A 64 2.06 9.11 4.05
N LYS A 65 2.00 10.46 4.02
CA LYS A 65 2.29 11.25 2.83
C LYS A 65 3.71 11.03 2.32
N ARG A 66 4.70 10.98 3.22
CA ARG A 66 6.10 10.68 2.87
C ARG A 66 6.24 9.33 2.18
N TRP A 67 5.58 8.28 2.70
CA TRP A 67 5.63 6.96 2.07
C TRP A 67 4.98 6.97 0.68
N VAL A 68 3.81 7.59 0.51
CA VAL A 68 3.15 7.68 -0.80
C VAL A 68 4.03 8.41 -1.81
N ASN A 69 4.68 9.51 -1.40
CA ASN A 69 5.62 10.23 -2.27
C ASN A 69 6.80 9.34 -2.66
N HIS A 70 7.43 8.66 -1.68
CA HIS A 70 8.52 7.72 -1.94
C HIS A 70 8.12 6.66 -2.96
N MET A 71 6.97 6.02 -2.81
CA MET A 71 6.49 5.00 -3.74
C MET A 71 6.20 5.57 -5.13
N THR A 72 5.61 6.75 -5.19
CA THR A 72 5.30 7.42 -6.46
C THR A 72 6.58 7.80 -7.22
N GLU A 73 7.60 8.31 -6.52
CA GLU A 73 8.85 8.78 -7.12
C GLU A 73 9.78 7.64 -7.51
N THR A 74 9.81 6.54 -6.73
CA THR A 74 10.82 5.49 -6.88
C THR A 74 10.31 4.20 -7.50
N LYS A 75 9.01 3.90 -7.33
CA LYS A 75 8.41 2.61 -7.68
C LYS A 75 7.28 2.68 -8.71
N MET A 76 6.85 3.87 -9.08
CA MET A 76 5.81 4.04 -10.09
C MET A 76 6.41 4.31 -11.46
N LYS A 77 5.92 3.59 -12.47
CA LYS A 77 6.21 3.84 -13.88
C LYS A 77 4.89 3.82 -14.67
N ASP A 78 4.61 4.89 -15.40
CA ASP A 78 3.39 5.02 -16.20
C ASP A 78 2.11 4.75 -15.38
N TYR A 79 2.08 5.20 -14.12
CA TYR A 79 1.01 5.00 -13.12
C TYR A 79 0.77 3.55 -12.72
N ILE A 80 1.71 2.65 -12.97
CA ILE A 80 1.73 1.26 -12.51
C ILE A 80 2.85 1.11 -11.48
N LEU A 81 2.57 0.51 -10.32
CA LEU A 81 3.58 0.18 -9.34
C LEU A 81 4.37 -1.04 -9.81
N VAL A 82 5.68 -1.02 -9.56
CA VAL A 82 6.53 -2.18 -9.81
C VAL A 82 6.12 -3.36 -8.93
N LYS A 83 6.63 -4.53 -9.26
CA LYS A 83 6.38 -5.80 -8.59
C LYS A 83 6.44 -5.68 -7.06
N ASP A 84 5.43 -6.27 -6.39
CA ASP A 84 5.43 -6.57 -4.96
C ASP A 84 6.12 -7.92 -4.72
N GLU A 85 6.99 -8.01 -3.73
CA GLU A 85 7.77 -9.23 -3.45
C GLU A 85 6.93 -10.28 -2.71
N TYR A 86 6.05 -9.85 -1.80
CA TYR A 86 5.34 -10.73 -0.87
C TYR A 86 3.84 -10.84 -1.13
N GLY A 87 3.26 -10.06 -2.03
CA GLY A 87 1.81 -9.94 -2.20
C GLY A 87 1.06 -11.26 -2.34
N ASP A 88 1.62 -12.20 -3.10
CA ASP A 88 1.05 -13.54 -3.33
C ASP A 88 2.05 -14.62 -2.90
N TRP A 89 2.55 -14.48 -1.69
CA TRP A 89 3.63 -15.31 -1.17
C TRP A 89 3.21 -16.76 -0.86
N CYS A 90 2.01 -16.95 -0.32
CA CYS A 90 1.54 -18.25 0.16
C CYS A 90 0.30 -18.70 -0.59
N MET A 91 0.44 -19.02 -1.86
CA MET A 91 -0.61 -19.69 -2.63
C MET A 91 -0.96 -21.04 -2.00
N PRO A 92 -2.27 -21.38 -1.85
CA PRO A 92 -2.66 -22.73 -1.45
C PRO A 92 -2.07 -23.76 -2.41
N PRO A 93 -1.22 -24.68 -1.95
CA PRO A 93 -0.61 -25.68 -2.83
C PRO A 93 -1.59 -26.80 -3.15
N GLU A 94 -1.50 -27.36 -4.36
CA GLU A 94 -2.20 -28.57 -4.74
C GLU A 94 -1.58 -29.82 -4.06
N SER A 95 -0.31 -29.70 -3.64
CA SER A 95 0.42 -30.72 -2.91
C SER A 95 1.43 -30.11 -1.95
N PRO A 96 1.84 -30.80 -0.86
CA PRO A 96 2.75 -30.27 0.15
C PRO A 96 4.11 -29.81 -0.40
N GLU A 97 4.63 -30.45 -1.44
CA GLU A 97 5.91 -30.09 -2.06
C GLU A 97 5.86 -28.78 -2.85
N LEU A 98 4.66 -28.29 -3.15
CA LEU A 98 4.47 -27.00 -3.84
C LEU A 98 4.30 -25.82 -2.88
N ILE A 99 4.37 -26.04 -1.57
CA ILE A 99 4.45 -24.96 -0.58
C ILE A 99 5.66 -24.10 -0.91
N HIS A 100 5.46 -22.78 -1.00
CA HIS A 100 6.50 -21.81 -1.39
C HIS A 100 7.08 -21.99 -2.81
N SER A 101 6.29 -22.58 -3.74
CA SER A 101 6.70 -22.63 -5.15
C SER A 101 6.97 -21.22 -5.68
N GLU A 102 8.12 -21.09 -6.35
CA GLU A 102 8.50 -19.85 -7.04
C GLU A 102 8.07 -19.83 -8.52
N ASP A 103 7.28 -20.82 -8.96
CA ASP A 103 6.73 -20.86 -10.32
C ASP A 103 5.85 -19.64 -10.58
N PRO A 104 6.21 -18.74 -11.52
CA PRO A 104 5.42 -17.56 -11.85
C PRO A 104 3.99 -17.87 -12.30
N ALA A 105 3.76 -19.06 -12.90
CA ALA A 105 2.43 -19.47 -13.35
C ALA A 105 1.46 -19.72 -12.18
N ARG A 106 1.98 -19.89 -10.97
CA ARG A 106 1.21 -20.12 -9.74
C ARG A 106 1.06 -18.88 -8.86
N LYS A 107 1.57 -17.74 -9.29
CA LYS A 107 1.52 -16.49 -8.53
C LYS A 107 0.75 -15.41 -9.29
N THR A 108 0.01 -14.61 -8.57
CA THR A 108 -0.58 -13.38 -9.11
C THR A 108 0.54 -12.42 -9.51
N ASN A 109 0.38 -11.73 -10.64
CA ASN A 109 1.33 -10.72 -11.07
C ASN A 109 1.51 -9.64 -9.99
N GLY A 110 2.75 -9.42 -9.54
CA GLY A 110 3.06 -8.48 -8.46
C GLY A 110 2.69 -7.02 -8.79
N GLU A 111 2.72 -6.61 -10.06
CA GLU A 111 2.25 -5.27 -10.47
C GLU A 111 0.73 -5.13 -10.32
N VAL A 112 -0.03 -6.21 -10.55
CA VAL A 112 -1.48 -6.24 -10.34
C VAL A 112 -1.79 -6.04 -8.86
N LEU A 113 -1.11 -6.77 -7.97
CA LEU A 113 -1.28 -6.65 -6.52
C LEU A 113 -0.87 -5.27 -6.01
N SER A 114 0.36 -4.86 -6.29
CA SER A 114 0.90 -3.59 -5.80
C SER A 114 0.08 -2.39 -6.27
N THR A 115 -0.30 -2.35 -7.54
CA THR A 115 -1.07 -1.24 -8.09
C THR A 115 -2.49 -1.19 -7.54
N THR A 116 -3.15 -2.35 -7.36
CA THR A 116 -4.50 -2.41 -6.76
C THR A 116 -4.50 -1.92 -5.31
N VAL A 117 -3.54 -2.39 -4.50
CA VAL A 117 -3.41 -1.96 -3.10
C VAL A 117 -3.05 -0.48 -3.03
N PHE A 118 -2.12 -0.01 -3.86
CA PHE A 118 -1.75 1.41 -3.90
C PHE A 118 -2.93 2.31 -4.30
N TYR A 119 -3.74 1.89 -5.28
CA TYR A 119 -4.98 2.60 -5.62
C TYR A 119 -5.90 2.77 -4.39
N SER A 120 -6.09 1.70 -3.61
CA SER A 120 -6.91 1.80 -2.39
C SER A 120 -6.28 2.70 -1.32
N ILE A 121 -4.95 2.73 -1.22
CA ILE A 121 -4.24 3.67 -0.33
C ILE A 121 -4.45 5.12 -0.78
N LEU A 122 -4.41 5.41 -2.07
CA LEU A 122 -4.69 6.76 -2.57
C LEU A 122 -6.10 7.23 -2.20
N GLN A 123 -7.10 6.34 -2.26
CA GLN A 123 -8.46 6.66 -1.81
C GLN A 123 -8.53 6.92 -0.29
N LEU A 124 -7.77 6.17 0.50
CA LEU A 124 -7.64 6.45 1.94
C LEU A 124 -6.92 7.78 2.20
N MET A 125 -5.86 8.09 1.45
CA MET A 125 -5.14 9.35 1.60
C MET A 125 -5.98 10.57 1.20
N GLU A 126 -6.82 10.46 0.18
CA GLU A 126 -7.84 11.47 -0.12
C GLU A 126 -8.75 11.73 1.09
N LYS A 127 -9.33 10.66 1.66
CA LYS A 127 -10.15 10.73 2.87
C LYS A 127 -9.39 11.33 4.05
N PHE A 128 -8.16 10.86 4.29
CA PHE A 128 -7.33 11.32 5.41
C PHE A 128 -6.93 12.80 5.25
N ALA A 129 -6.66 13.25 4.03
CA ALA A 129 -6.42 14.65 3.72
C ALA A 129 -7.63 15.53 4.06
N GLN A 130 -8.83 15.09 3.67
CA GLN A 130 -10.09 15.78 4.03
C GLN A 130 -10.27 15.88 5.55
N MET A 131 -10.02 14.77 6.26
CA MET A 131 -10.12 14.72 7.75
C MET A 131 -9.10 15.64 8.44
N ASN A 132 -7.97 15.93 7.78
CA ASN A 132 -6.95 16.88 8.24
C ASN A 132 -7.16 18.31 7.74
N GLY A 133 -8.22 18.59 6.99
CA GLY A 133 -8.48 19.93 6.45
C GLY A 133 -7.50 20.36 5.35
N LEU A 134 -7.00 19.41 4.57
CA LEU A 134 -6.00 19.61 3.51
C LEU A 134 -6.63 19.34 2.11
N PRO A 135 -7.51 20.23 1.62
CA PRO A 135 -8.25 19.97 0.38
C PRO A 135 -7.35 19.84 -0.85
N ALA A 136 -6.23 20.56 -0.92
CA ALA A 136 -5.29 20.46 -2.04
C ALA A 136 -4.66 19.07 -2.12
N ASP A 137 -4.27 18.48 -0.98
CA ASP A 137 -3.75 17.12 -0.93
C ASP A 137 -4.84 16.11 -1.33
N ALA A 138 -6.09 16.32 -0.91
CA ALA A 138 -7.20 15.46 -1.29
C ALA A 138 -7.44 15.46 -2.80
N GLU A 139 -7.43 16.62 -3.43
CA GLU A 139 -7.55 16.75 -4.90
C GLU A 139 -6.38 16.06 -5.63
N GLU A 140 -5.16 16.20 -5.12
CA GLU A 140 -3.97 15.55 -5.68
C GLU A 140 -4.10 14.01 -5.65
N TYR A 141 -4.50 13.43 -4.49
CA TYR A 141 -4.68 11.98 -4.37
C TYR A 141 -5.84 11.46 -5.22
N ALA A 142 -6.96 12.18 -5.29
CA ALA A 142 -8.07 11.83 -6.15
C ALA A 142 -7.65 11.80 -7.63
N ALA A 143 -6.93 12.82 -8.09
CA ALA A 143 -6.42 12.90 -9.45
C ALA A 143 -5.41 11.79 -9.76
N LEU A 144 -4.51 11.47 -8.82
CA LEU A 144 -3.55 10.38 -8.98
C LEU A 144 -4.26 9.01 -9.02
N ALA A 145 -5.26 8.80 -8.16
CA ALA A 145 -6.05 7.57 -8.15
C ALA A 145 -6.75 7.32 -9.50
N ILE A 146 -7.30 8.36 -10.14
CA ILE A 146 -7.89 8.24 -11.48
C ILE A 146 -6.85 7.77 -12.49
N LYS A 147 -5.66 8.38 -12.52
CA LYS A 147 -4.59 8.01 -13.46
C LYS A 147 -4.10 6.57 -13.24
N VAL A 148 -3.96 6.15 -11.98
CA VAL A 148 -3.58 4.77 -11.64
C VAL A 148 -4.65 3.78 -12.09
N LYS A 149 -5.92 4.06 -11.84
CA LYS A 149 -7.05 3.23 -12.28
C LYS A 149 -7.08 3.09 -13.81
N ASP A 150 -6.92 4.19 -14.54
CA ASP A 150 -6.96 4.19 -16.00
C ASP A 150 -5.78 3.40 -16.58
N ALA A 151 -4.57 3.58 -16.03
CA ALA A 151 -3.40 2.83 -16.44
C ALA A 151 -3.54 1.33 -16.13
N TYR A 152 -4.07 0.99 -14.95
CA TYR A 152 -4.35 -0.38 -14.55
C TYR A 152 -5.33 -1.07 -15.51
N ASN A 153 -6.47 -0.44 -15.76
CA ASN A 153 -7.47 -0.98 -16.67
C ASN A 153 -6.90 -1.15 -18.08
N LYS A 154 -6.15 -0.18 -18.58
CA LYS A 154 -5.52 -0.25 -19.91
C LYS A 154 -4.53 -1.40 -20.01
N LYS A 155 -3.78 -1.70 -18.94
CA LYS A 155 -2.72 -2.72 -18.94
C LYS A 155 -3.24 -4.13 -18.68
N PHE A 156 -4.19 -4.28 -17.75
CA PHE A 156 -4.56 -5.59 -17.21
C PHE A 156 -5.99 -6.05 -17.51
N PHE A 157 -6.88 -5.12 -17.86
CA PHE A 157 -8.27 -5.47 -18.13
C PHE A 157 -8.47 -5.82 -19.60
N ASN A 158 -8.90 -7.04 -19.86
CA ASN A 158 -9.24 -7.48 -21.23
C ASN A 158 -10.75 -7.32 -21.47
N THR A 159 -11.12 -6.34 -22.29
CA THR A 159 -12.53 -6.04 -22.63
C THR A 159 -13.20 -7.09 -23.53
N GLU A 160 -12.41 -7.97 -24.17
CA GLU A 160 -12.94 -9.01 -25.09
C GLU A 160 -13.34 -10.27 -24.32
N THR A 161 -12.77 -10.50 -23.13
CA THR A 161 -13.00 -11.69 -22.32
C THR A 161 -13.72 -11.42 -21.00
N ALA A 162 -14.10 -10.18 -20.74
CA ALA A 162 -14.75 -9.75 -19.50
C ALA A 162 -16.28 -9.92 -19.55
#